data_6eca95dcc6aab61711c421bdfa9388d8
#
_entry.id   6eca95dcc6aab61711c421bdfa9388d8
#
_cell.length_a   1.000
_cell.length_b   1.000
_cell.length_c   1.000
_cell.angle_alpha   90.00
_cell.angle_beta   90.00
_cell.angle_gamma   90.00
#
_symmetry.space_group_name_H-M   'P 1'
#
loop_
_entity.id
_entity.type
_entity.pdbx_description
1 polymer ?
#
loop_
_entity_poly.entity_id
_entity_poly.type
_entity_poly.pdbx_seq_one_letter_code
_entity_poly.pdbx_strand_id
1 'polypeptide(L)'
;MVLKGDTSLFTAPGQFINIKLPGFYLRRPISVSDYDSEGLTIIYKVVGNGTDLLSTMKAGDTLSCLMGLGNGFSVEACGDHVLLVGGGVGTPPMYGLAKALIGMGKKVSVVLGFNSAADVFYEEEFKALGKESGGIEVRVSTVDGSHGTKGFVTDCLEGLDDITDYCACGPMPMLKALYRYYDGKKCGQLSFEERMGCGFGACVGCSISTNSGFKKVCKDGPVFSSEDVML
;
A
#
# COMPACT_ATOMS: atom_id res chain seq x y z
N MET A 1 1.31 3.07 -14.59
CA MET A 1 0.79 2.29 -15.74
C MET A 1 -0.69 2.05 -15.50
N VAL A 2 -1.52 2.32 -16.50
CA VAL A 2 -2.96 2.04 -16.45
C VAL A 2 -3.22 0.79 -17.28
N LEU A 3 -3.95 -0.17 -16.72
CA LEU A 3 -4.33 -1.43 -17.37
C LEU A 3 -5.85 -1.47 -17.51
N LYS A 4 -6.33 -1.68 -18.73
CA LYS A 4 -7.76 -1.91 -19.00
C LYS A 4 -8.08 -3.40 -18.87
N GLY A 5 -9.19 -3.73 -18.24
CA GLY A 5 -9.61 -5.10 -18.05
C GLY A 5 -10.70 -5.26 -16.99
N ASP A 6 -11.14 -6.48 -16.78
CA ASP A 6 -12.14 -6.82 -15.77
C ASP A 6 -11.54 -6.65 -14.37
N THR A 7 -12.15 -5.78 -13.57
CA THR A 7 -11.76 -5.48 -12.18
C THR A 7 -12.73 -6.03 -11.15
N SER A 8 -13.74 -6.79 -11.57
CA SER A 8 -14.81 -7.32 -10.71
C SER A 8 -14.33 -8.19 -9.54
N LEU A 9 -13.09 -8.68 -9.62
CA LEU A 9 -12.47 -9.49 -8.57
C LEU A 9 -11.82 -8.65 -7.45
N PHE A 10 -11.72 -7.32 -7.61
CA PHE A 10 -11.23 -6.46 -6.53
C PHE A 10 -12.38 -6.11 -5.59
N THR A 11 -12.16 -6.33 -4.31
CA THR A 11 -13.15 -6.14 -3.25
C THR A 11 -12.70 -5.15 -2.19
N ALA A 12 -11.39 -4.87 -2.12
CA ALA A 12 -10.83 -3.97 -1.13
C ALA A 12 -9.53 -3.30 -1.63
N PRO A 13 -9.25 -2.05 -1.22
CA PRO A 13 -7.97 -1.40 -1.47
C PRO A 13 -6.83 -2.17 -0.80
N GLY A 14 -5.64 -2.17 -1.41
CA GLY A 14 -4.48 -2.92 -0.92
C GLY A 14 -4.35 -4.34 -1.48
N GLN A 15 -5.31 -4.83 -2.26
CA GLN A 15 -5.15 -6.04 -3.07
C GLN A 15 -4.13 -5.81 -4.20
N PHE A 16 -3.65 -6.89 -4.79
CA PHE A 16 -2.59 -6.85 -5.78
C PHE A 16 -2.92 -7.70 -7.03
N ILE A 17 -2.17 -7.49 -8.08
CA ILE A 17 -2.14 -8.34 -9.27
C ILE A 17 -0.82 -9.09 -9.35
N ASN A 18 -0.81 -10.22 -10.07
CA ASN A 18 0.41 -11.01 -10.29
C ASN A 18 0.66 -11.18 -11.80
N ILE A 19 1.59 -10.38 -12.34
CA ILE A 19 1.83 -10.18 -13.77
C ILE A 19 2.77 -11.26 -14.32
N LYS A 20 2.37 -11.95 -15.39
CA LYS A 20 3.24 -12.85 -16.14
C LYS A 20 4.04 -12.04 -17.18
N LEU A 21 5.34 -12.19 -17.16
CA LEU A 21 6.24 -11.54 -18.12
C LEU A 21 6.93 -12.59 -18.98
N PRO A 22 7.11 -12.35 -20.30
CA PRO A 22 7.86 -13.24 -21.19
C PRO A 22 9.29 -13.48 -20.69
N GLY A 23 9.76 -14.71 -20.76
CA GLY A 23 11.11 -15.07 -20.33
C GLY A 23 11.32 -15.21 -18.80
N PHE A 24 10.29 -14.96 -18.01
CA PHE A 24 10.37 -15.10 -16.56
C PHE A 24 9.50 -16.24 -16.04
N TYR A 25 10.08 -17.08 -15.18
CA TYR A 25 9.38 -18.20 -14.56
C TYR A 25 8.35 -17.73 -13.54
N LEU A 26 8.74 -16.82 -12.64
CA LEU A 26 7.82 -16.26 -11.64
C LEU A 26 7.12 -15.01 -12.17
N ARG A 27 5.86 -14.84 -11.76
CA ARG A 27 5.10 -13.62 -11.96
C ARG A 27 5.60 -12.48 -11.05
N ARG A 28 5.19 -11.27 -11.33
CA ARG A 28 5.53 -10.06 -10.55
C ARG A 28 4.29 -9.58 -9.80
N PRO A 29 4.25 -9.74 -8.47
CA PRO A 29 3.18 -9.18 -7.65
C PRO A 29 3.35 -7.67 -7.57
N ILE A 30 2.31 -6.92 -7.91
CA ILE A 30 2.27 -5.45 -7.83
C ILE A 30 0.94 -5.05 -7.20
N SER A 31 1.01 -4.25 -6.13
CA SER A 31 -0.17 -3.70 -5.48
C SER A 31 -0.93 -2.75 -6.41
N VAL A 32 -2.25 -2.79 -6.34
CA VAL A 32 -3.10 -1.86 -7.09
C VAL A 32 -3.20 -0.55 -6.33
N SER A 33 -2.97 0.55 -7.05
CA SER A 33 -3.09 1.91 -6.51
C SER A 33 -4.54 2.37 -6.48
N ASP A 34 -5.24 2.15 -7.57
CA ASP A 34 -6.63 2.53 -7.75
C ASP A 34 -7.27 1.67 -8.85
N TYR A 35 -8.59 1.50 -8.80
CA TYR A 35 -9.34 0.76 -9.82
C TYR A 35 -10.78 1.27 -9.93
N ASP A 36 -11.36 1.08 -11.11
CA ASP A 36 -12.77 1.30 -11.41
C ASP A 36 -13.30 0.18 -12.32
N SER A 37 -14.51 0.33 -12.87
CA SER A 37 -15.12 -0.68 -13.74
C SER A 37 -14.41 -0.89 -15.09
N GLU A 38 -13.53 0.03 -15.50
CA GLU A 38 -12.85 -0.02 -16.80
C GLU A 38 -11.42 -0.56 -16.71
N GLY A 39 -10.80 -0.48 -15.50
CA GLY A 39 -9.43 -0.91 -15.33
C GLY A 39 -8.81 -0.51 -14.00
N LEU A 40 -7.49 -0.63 -13.93
CA LEU A 40 -6.73 -0.37 -12.73
C LEU A 40 -5.44 0.38 -13.01
N THR A 41 -4.95 1.06 -11.99
CA THR A 41 -3.64 1.74 -11.99
C THR A 41 -2.67 1.01 -11.08
N ILE A 42 -1.47 0.75 -11.61
CA ILE A 42 -0.33 0.27 -10.83
C ILE A 42 0.81 1.26 -10.91
N ILE A 43 1.54 1.39 -9.79
CA ILE A 43 2.80 2.14 -9.71
C ILE A 43 3.85 1.20 -9.13
N TYR A 44 4.98 1.10 -9.79
CA TYR A 44 6.07 0.21 -9.40
C TYR A 44 7.43 0.87 -9.63
N LYS A 45 8.41 0.44 -8.85
CA LYS A 45 9.81 0.83 -9.03
C LYS A 45 10.52 -0.21 -9.88
N VAL A 46 11.37 0.22 -10.77
CA VAL A 46 12.28 -0.66 -11.53
C VAL A 46 13.40 -1.09 -10.58
N VAL A 47 13.35 -2.35 -10.15
CA VAL A 47 14.31 -2.92 -9.16
C VAL A 47 15.02 -4.16 -9.66
N GLY A 48 14.67 -4.66 -10.84
CA GLY A 48 15.28 -5.85 -11.45
C GLY A 48 14.71 -6.16 -12.81
N ASN A 49 15.27 -7.17 -13.49
CA ASN A 49 15.01 -7.47 -14.91
C ASN A 49 13.51 -7.59 -15.26
N GLY A 50 12.66 -8.07 -14.35
CA GLY A 50 11.22 -8.20 -14.61
C GLY A 50 10.52 -6.85 -14.65
N THR A 51 10.77 -5.97 -13.68
CA THR A 51 10.21 -4.61 -13.67
C THR A 51 10.86 -3.72 -14.73
N ASP A 52 12.11 -4.00 -15.12
CA ASP A 52 12.77 -3.36 -16.24
C ASP A 52 12.04 -3.70 -17.55
N LEU A 53 11.82 -4.99 -17.83
CA LEU A 53 11.02 -5.41 -19.00
C LEU A 53 9.62 -4.78 -18.98
N LEU A 54 8.95 -4.77 -17.82
CA LEU A 54 7.63 -4.15 -17.67
C LEU A 54 7.65 -2.66 -18.03
N SER A 55 8.75 -1.95 -17.73
CA SER A 55 8.92 -0.52 -18.03
C SER A 55 9.06 -0.21 -19.52
N THR A 56 9.43 -1.20 -20.34
CA THR A 56 9.55 -1.06 -21.79
C THR A 56 8.23 -1.23 -22.54
N MET A 57 7.19 -1.71 -21.86
CA MET A 57 5.88 -1.97 -22.46
C MET A 57 5.16 -0.67 -22.80
N LYS A 58 4.36 -0.72 -23.84
CA LYS A 58 3.68 0.45 -24.45
C LYS A 58 2.16 0.29 -24.40
N ALA A 59 1.48 1.40 -24.59
CA ALA A 59 0.03 1.38 -24.80
C ALA A 59 -0.35 0.48 -25.98
N GLY A 60 -1.30 -0.42 -25.76
CA GLY A 60 -1.72 -1.46 -26.72
C GLY A 60 -1.11 -2.83 -26.47
N ASP A 61 -0.05 -2.94 -25.67
CA ASP A 61 0.48 -4.24 -25.24
C ASP A 61 -0.48 -4.95 -24.29
N THR A 62 -0.48 -6.29 -24.34
CA THR A 62 -1.35 -7.11 -23.49
C THR A 62 -0.54 -7.82 -22.41
N LEU A 63 -1.03 -7.78 -21.18
CA LEU A 63 -0.45 -8.46 -20.01
C LEU A 63 -1.36 -9.59 -19.51
N SER A 64 -0.78 -10.75 -19.23
CA SER A 64 -1.49 -11.83 -18.52
C SER A 64 -1.34 -11.64 -17.02
N CYS A 65 -2.43 -11.29 -16.33
CA CYS A 65 -2.46 -11.02 -14.90
C CYS A 65 -3.38 -12.00 -14.16
N LEU A 66 -2.98 -12.42 -12.97
CA LEU A 66 -3.92 -12.90 -11.96
C LEU A 66 -4.42 -11.67 -11.20
N MET A 67 -5.74 -11.55 -11.04
CA MET A 67 -6.41 -10.35 -10.55
C MET A 67 -7.02 -10.60 -9.16
N GLY A 68 -7.29 -9.52 -8.41
CA GLY A 68 -8.01 -9.59 -7.13
C GLY A 68 -7.33 -10.47 -6.09
N LEU A 69 -6.00 -10.45 -6.02
CA LEU A 69 -5.25 -11.34 -5.14
C LEU A 69 -5.08 -10.71 -3.75
N GLY A 70 -5.06 -11.59 -2.74
CA GLY A 70 -4.89 -11.25 -1.34
C GLY A 70 -6.11 -10.55 -0.72
N ASN A 71 -6.01 -10.27 0.58
CA ASN A 71 -6.99 -9.52 1.36
C ASN A 71 -6.49 -8.09 1.53
N GLY A 72 -7.28 -7.11 1.12
CA GLY A 72 -6.96 -5.68 1.26
C GLY A 72 -7.24 -5.15 2.67
N PHE A 73 -7.21 -3.83 2.78
CA PHE A 73 -7.59 -3.12 4.01
C PHE A 73 -9.10 -3.22 4.25
N SER A 74 -9.47 -3.49 5.48
CA SER A 74 -10.89 -3.46 5.92
C SER A 74 -11.25 -2.01 6.24
N VAL A 75 -11.97 -1.35 5.34
CA VAL A 75 -12.41 0.04 5.47
C VAL A 75 -13.48 0.16 6.56
N GLU A 76 -14.34 -0.84 6.67
CA GLU A 76 -15.43 -0.91 7.65
C GLU A 76 -14.91 -1.06 9.08
N ALA A 77 -13.75 -1.71 9.25
CA ALA A 77 -13.13 -1.89 10.56
C ALA A 77 -12.40 -0.65 11.07
N CYS A 78 -12.18 0.36 10.21
CA CYS A 78 -11.56 1.61 10.62
C CYS A 78 -12.55 2.51 11.37
N GLY A 79 -12.05 3.27 12.35
CA GLY A 79 -12.81 4.29 13.06
C GLY A 79 -13.01 5.59 12.25
N ASP A 80 -13.30 6.69 12.95
CA ASP A 80 -13.74 7.95 12.32
C ASP A 80 -12.60 8.79 11.75
N HIS A 81 -11.38 8.68 12.30
CA HIS A 81 -10.19 9.40 11.82
C HIS A 81 -9.02 8.44 11.61
N VAL A 82 -8.67 8.19 10.37
CA VAL A 82 -7.67 7.18 9.98
C VAL A 82 -6.39 7.85 9.50
N LEU A 83 -5.26 7.43 10.07
CA LEU A 83 -3.94 7.78 9.57
C LEU A 83 -3.49 6.78 8.50
N LEU A 84 -3.16 7.27 7.32
CA LEU A 84 -2.55 6.48 6.26
C LEU A 84 -1.05 6.77 6.17
N VAL A 85 -0.22 5.74 6.21
CA VAL A 85 1.23 5.89 6.13
C VAL A 85 1.77 5.10 4.93
N GLY A 86 2.31 5.83 3.95
CA GLY A 86 2.93 5.25 2.76
C GLY A 86 4.44 5.44 2.74
N GLY A 87 5.22 4.36 2.56
CA GLY A 87 6.67 4.44 2.41
C GLY A 87 7.13 4.06 1.02
N GLY A 88 7.71 5.01 0.25
CA GLY A 88 8.16 4.76 -1.12
C GLY A 88 7.07 4.13 -1.98
N VAL A 89 7.32 2.95 -2.55
CA VAL A 89 6.33 2.21 -3.37
C VAL A 89 5.17 1.60 -2.58
N GLY A 90 5.12 1.79 -1.25
CA GLY A 90 3.94 1.51 -0.45
C GLY A 90 2.90 2.66 -0.47
N THR A 91 3.26 3.82 -1.01
CA THR A 91 2.34 4.98 -1.18
C THR A 91 1.14 4.69 -2.09
N PRO A 92 1.28 4.01 -3.25
CA PRO A 92 0.18 3.79 -4.18
C PRO A 92 -1.06 3.13 -3.59
N PRO A 93 -0.99 2.00 -2.86
CA PRO A 93 -2.18 1.38 -2.28
C PRO A 93 -2.87 2.26 -1.22
N MET A 94 -2.16 3.20 -0.59
CA MET A 94 -2.77 4.17 0.33
C MET A 94 -3.71 5.14 -0.38
N TYR A 95 -3.51 5.42 -1.68
CA TYR A 95 -4.37 6.32 -2.44
C TYR A 95 -5.78 5.73 -2.64
N GLY A 96 -5.88 4.49 -3.10
CA GLY A 96 -7.16 3.79 -3.23
C GLY A 96 -7.86 3.64 -1.87
N LEU A 97 -7.09 3.39 -0.79
CA LEU A 97 -7.64 3.33 0.56
C LEU A 97 -8.17 4.69 1.02
N ALA A 98 -7.47 5.80 0.75
CA ALA A 98 -7.94 7.15 1.07
C ALA A 98 -9.28 7.45 0.38
N LYS A 99 -9.41 7.13 -0.92
CA LYS A 99 -10.66 7.27 -1.67
C LYS A 99 -11.81 6.51 -1.02
N ALA A 100 -11.56 5.26 -0.64
CA ALA A 100 -12.58 4.41 -0.02
C ALA A 100 -13.03 4.94 1.35
N LEU A 101 -12.08 5.36 2.21
CA LEU A 101 -12.38 5.93 3.53
C LEU A 101 -13.17 7.23 3.43
N ILE A 102 -12.75 8.14 2.53
CA ILE A 102 -13.45 9.41 2.27
C ILE A 102 -14.86 9.14 1.73
N GLY A 103 -15.01 8.18 0.82
CA GLY A 103 -16.32 7.77 0.30
C GLY A 103 -17.29 7.28 1.39
N MET A 104 -16.76 6.81 2.52
CA MET A 104 -17.53 6.45 3.73
C MET A 104 -17.67 7.61 4.72
N GLY A 105 -17.22 8.81 4.39
CA GLY A 105 -17.33 10.00 5.27
C GLY A 105 -16.30 10.03 6.41
N LYS A 106 -15.24 9.20 6.35
CA LYS A 106 -14.20 9.17 7.39
C LYS A 106 -13.18 10.29 7.18
N LYS A 107 -12.66 10.84 8.28
CA LYS A 107 -11.54 11.78 8.26
C LYS A 107 -10.23 11.01 7.98
N VAL A 108 -9.39 11.56 7.11
CA VAL A 108 -8.13 10.93 6.72
C VAL A 108 -6.98 11.92 6.91
N SER A 109 -5.91 11.46 7.55
CA SER A 109 -4.59 12.11 7.53
C SER A 109 -3.60 11.20 6.82
N VAL A 110 -2.69 11.77 6.05
CA VAL A 110 -1.71 11.03 5.22
C VAL A 110 -0.29 11.45 5.58
N VAL A 111 0.56 10.48 5.82
CA VAL A 111 2.01 10.67 6.00
C VAL A 111 2.75 9.84 4.97
N LEU A 112 3.56 10.49 4.15
CA LEU A 112 4.34 9.86 3.08
C LEU A 112 5.83 9.94 3.40
N GLY A 113 6.55 8.83 3.31
CA GLY A 113 7.98 8.76 3.57
C GLY A 113 8.78 8.37 2.34
N PHE A 114 9.84 9.14 2.05
CA PHE A 114 10.74 8.91 0.92
C PHE A 114 12.21 9.09 1.32
N ASN A 115 13.14 8.68 0.45
CA ASN A 115 14.56 8.92 0.72
C ASN A 115 14.95 10.38 0.43
N SER A 116 14.44 10.95 -0.66
CA SER A 116 14.75 12.30 -1.14
C SER A 116 13.58 12.93 -1.89
N ALA A 117 13.65 14.23 -2.17
CA ALA A 117 12.67 14.96 -2.98
C ALA A 117 12.47 14.34 -4.37
N ALA A 118 13.50 13.74 -4.96
CA ALA A 118 13.43 13.09 -6.27
C ALA A 118 12.56 11.82 -6.27
N ASP A 119 12.36 11.21 -5.11
CA ASP A 119 11.52 10.02 -4.94
C ASP A 119 10.06 10.37 -4.62
N VAL A 120 9.73 11.65 -4.32
CA VAL A 120 8.38 12.06 -3.90
C VAL A 120 7.41 11.99 -5.07
N PHE A 121 6.29 11.34 -4.84
CA PHE A 121 5.17 11.27 -5.78
C PHE A 121 3.84 11.12 -5.02
N TYR A 122 2.73 11.41 -5.67
CA TYR A 122 1.35 11.34 -5.14
C TYR A 122 1.01 12.35 -4.04
N GLU A 123 1.90 13.24 -3.65
CA GLU A 123 1.59 14.28 -2.65
C GLU A 123 0.45 15.19 -3.13
N GLU A 124 0.55 15.66 -4.38
CA GLU A 124 -0.46 16.56 -4.94
C GLU A 124 -1.78 15.83 -5.24
N GLU A 125 -1.74 14.55 -5.61
CA GLU A 125 -2.93 13.72 -5.80
C GLU A 125 -3.70 13.53 -4.48
N PHE A 126 -3.02 13.26 -3.37
CA PHE A 126 -3.65 13.21 -2.05
C PHE A 126 -4.23 14.57 -1.62
N LYS A 127 -3.50 15.66 -1.84
CA LYS A 127 -4.00 17.02 -1.57
C LYS A 127 -5.23 17.37 -2.41
N ALA A 128 -5.23 16.98 -3.69
CA ALA A 128 -6.38 17.18 -4.58
C ALA A 128 -7.60 16.41 -4.09
N LEU A 129 -7.41 15.13 -3.72
CA LEU A 129 -8.47 14.31 -3.13
C LEU A 129 -9.08 14.95 -1.87
N GLY A 130 -8.24 15.59 -1.05
CA GLY A 130 -8.67 16.33 0.15
C GLY A 130 -9.50 17.57 -0.15
N LYS A 131 -9.23 18.28 -1.24
CA LYS A 131 -10.00 19.48 -1.61
C LYS A 131 -11.47 19.17 -1.91
N GLU A 132 -11.73 18.00 -2.49
CA GLU A 132 -13.06 17.54 -2.85
C GLU A 132 -13.89 17.06 -1.63
N SER A 133 -13.22 16.66 -0.55
CA SER A 133 -13.85 15.98 0.59
C SER A 133 -13.82 16.76 1.91
N GLY A 134 -13.42 18.04 1.90
CA GLY A 134 -13.38 18.86 3.12
C GLY A 134 -12.01 18.90 3.82
N GLY A 135 -10.98 18.34 3.18
CA GLY A 135 -9.58 18.43 3.58
C GLY A 135 -8.98 17.10 4.01
N ILE A 136 -7.86 16.76 3.41
CA ILE A 136 -6.92 15.76 3.90
C ILE A 136 -5.67 16.49 4.35
N GLU A 137 -5.21 16.22 5.56
CA GLU A 137 -3.89 16.66 6.00
C GLU A 137 -2.85 15.72 5.39
N VAL A 138 -1.95 16.25 4.55
CA VAL A 138 -0.87 15.50 3.92
C VAL A 138 0.46 16.02 4.45
N ARG A 139 1.25 15.13 5.03
CA ARG A 139 2.63 15.40 5.48
C ARG A 139 3.60 14.53 4.72
N VAL A 140 4.76 15.06 4.39
CA VAL A 140 5.83 14.33 3.71
C VAL A 140 7.10 14.40 4.54
N SER A 141 7.79 13.26 4.66
CA SER A 141 9.16 13.19 5.19
C SER A 141 10.13 12.70 4.12
N THR A 142 11.32 13.27 4.12
CA THR A 142 12.47 12.76 3.36
C THR A 142 13.65 12.52 4.29
N VAL A 143 14.32 11.38 4.12
CA VAL A 143 15.44 11.00 5.00
C VAL A 143 16.55 12.06 4.95
N ASP A 144 16.83 12.59 3.75
CA ASP A 144 17.86 13.63 3.54
C ASP A 144 17.40 15.05 3.90
N GLY A 145 16.08 15.27 4.11
CA GLY A 145 15.50 16.58 4.40
C GLY A 145 15.37 17.49 3.19
N SER A 146 15.43 16.95 1.98
CA SER A 146 15.32 17.73 0.74
C SER A 146 13.89 18.17 0.41
N HIS A 147 12.86 17.55 1.06
CA HIS A 147 11.46 17.95 0.94
C HIS A 147 10.70 17.57 2.21
N GLY A 148 9.79 18.42 2.67
CA GLY A 148 8.97 18.21 3.86
C GLY A 148 9.79 18.13 5.15
N THR A 149 9.40 17.24 6.06
CA THR A 149 10.10 16.99 7.32
C THR A 149 11.35 16.15 7.08
N LYS A 150 12.49 16.57 7.63
CA LYS A 150 13.71 15.74 7.59
C LYS A 150 13.57 14.57 8.57
N GLY A 151 13.73 13.35 8.07
CA GLY A 151 13.68 12.13 8.88
C GLY A 151 12.73 11.09 8.34
N PHE A 152 12.11 10.35 9.24
CA PHE A 152 11.21 9.24 8.94
C PHE A 152 9.73 9.63 9.12
N VAL A 153 8.83 8.77 8.71
CA VAL A 153 7.38 9.01 8.86
C VAL A 153 6.96 9.25 10.31
N THR A 154 7.66 8.65 11.27
CA THR A 154 7.41 8.86 12.70
C THR A 154 7.66 10.29 13.17
N ASP A 155 8.55 11.02 12.49
CA ASP A 155 8.86 12.42 12.79
C ASP A 155 7.76 13.38 12.31
N CYS A 156 6.80 12.87 11.53
CA CYS A 156 5.63 13.59 11.05
C CYS A 156 4.35 13.34 11.87
N LEU A 157 4.41 12.56 12.95
CA LEU A 157 3.21 12.13 13.70
C LEU A 157 2.79 13.09 14.82
N GLU A 158 3.64 14.05 15.17
CA GLU A 158 3.33 15.05 16.20
C GLU A 158 2.06 15.83 15.85
N GLY A 159 1.13 15.95 16.82
CA GLY A 159 -0.15 16.61 16.65
C GLY A 159 -1.22 15.81 15.90
N LEU A 160 -0.99 14.51 15.62
CA LEU A 160 -2.00 13.58 15.08
C LEU A 160 -2.55 12.66 16.20
N ASP A 161 -2.88 13.27 17.36
CA ASP A 161 -3.30 12.49 18.54
C ASP A 161 -4.75 12.02 18.45
N ASP A 162 -5.58 12.68 17.64
CA ASP A 162 -7.02 12.43 17.47
C ASP A 162 -7.34 11.29 16.47
N ILE A 163 -6.32 10.66 15.87
CA ILE A 163 -6.56 9.48 15.02
C ILE A 163 -7.13 8.33 15.84
N THR A 164 -8.03 7.57 15.24
CA THR A 164 -8.59 6.35 15.84
C THR A 164 -7.78 5.12 15.49
N ASP A 165 -7.34 5.02 14.22
CA ASP A 165 -6.64 3.88 13.65
C ASP A 165 -5.53 4.32 12.70
N TYR A 166 -4.63 3.40 12.39
CA TYR A 166 -3.62 3.64 11.35
C TYR A 166 -3.55 2.49 10.35
N CYS A 167 -3.33 2.83 9.08
CA CYS A 167 -3.09 1.88 7.99
C CYS A 167 -1.75 2.20 7.36
N ALA A 168 -0.91 1.20 7.15
CA ALA A 168 0.42 1.43 6.61
C ALA A 168 0.84 0.41 5.56
N CYS A 169 1.55 0.91 4.54
CA CYS A 169 2.22 0.11 3.53
C CYS A 169 3.60 0.69 3.22
N GLY A 170 4.63 -0.14 3.25
CA GLY A 170 6.00 0.28 2.99
C GLY A 170 7.04 -0.68 3.54
N PRO A 171 8.31 -0.26 3.61
CA PRO A 171 9.40 -1.11 4.05
C PRO A 171 9.21 -1.62 5.48
N MET A 172 9.64 -2.85 5.74
CA MET A 172 9.53 -3.49 7.07
C MET A 172 10.08 -2.64 8.23
N PRO A 173 11.21 -1.91 8.11
CA PRO A 173 11.66 -1.01 9.17
C PRO A 173 10.65 0.09 9.50
N MET A 174 9.94 0.63 8.50
CA MET A 174 8.89 1.63 8.70
C MET A 174 7.68 1.02 9.44
N LEU A 175 7.23 -0.16 9.02
CA LEU A 175 6.12 -0.85 9.68
C LEU A 175 6.44 -1.15 11.15
N LYS A 176 7.65 -1.62 11.43
CA LYS A 176 8.15 -1.84 12.81
C LYS A 176 8.19 -0.55 13.63
N ALA A 177 8.63 0.54 13.05
CA ALA A 177 8.70 1.84 13.74
C ALA A 177 7.30 2.33 14.12
N LEU A 178 6.33 2.25 13.21
CA LEU A 178 4.94 2.62 13.47
C LEU A 178 4.28 1.71 14.50
N TYR A 179 4.48 0.40 14.38
CA TYR A 179 3.98 -0.57 15.35
C TYR A 179 4.44 -0.25 16.77
N ARG A 180 5.75 0.05 16.95
CA ARG A 180 6.33 0.44 18.24
C ARG A 180 5.87 1.82 18.72
N TYR A 181 5.68 2.77 17.79
CA TYR A 181 5.22 4.12 18.13
C TYR A 181 3.83 4.08 18.78
N TYR A 182 2.94 3.27 18.24
CA TYR A 182 1.60 3.14 18.79
C TYR A 182 1.51 2.14 19.94
N ASP A 183 2.38 1.14 20.02
CA ASP A 183 2.53 0.20 21.13
C ASP A 183 1.19 -0.28 21.72
N GLY A 184 0.31 -0.78 20.86
CA GLY A 184 -1.04 -1.24 21.23
C GLY A 184 -2.05 -0.15 21.61
N LYS A 185 -1.66 1.14 21.59
CA LYS A 185 -2.57 2.27 21.90
C LYS A 185 -3.58 2.56 20.81
N LYS A 186 -3.28 2.14 19.58
CA LYS A 186 -4.14 2.32 18.41
C LYS A 186 -4.20 1.02 17.63
N CYS A 187 -5.38 0.70 17.11
CA CYS A 187 -5.52 -0.42 16.17
C CYS A 187 -4.86 -0.06 14.83
N GLY A 188 -4.21 -1.03 14.22
CA GLY A 188 -3.50 -0.83 12.96
C GLY A 188 -3.78 -1.92 11.95
N GLN A 189 -3.70 -1.57 10.66
CA GLN A 189 -3.68 -2.51 9.56
C GLN A 189 -2.38 -2.29 8.77
N LEU A 190 -1.58 -3.34 8.63
CA LEU A 190 -0.24 -3.29 8.07
C LEU A 190 -0.15 -4.17 6.85
N SER A 191 0.24 -3.60 5.70
CA SER A 191 0.46 -4.34 4.46
C SER A 191 1.91 -4.82 4.38
N PHE A 192 2.07 -6.14 4.33
CA PHE A 192 3.36 -6.82 4.27
C PHE A 192 3.76 -7.15 2.85
N GLU A 193 5.04 -7.08 2.59
CA GLU A 193 5.66 -7.52 1.35
C GLU A 193 6.57 -8.72 1.60
N GLU A 194 6.39 -9.78 0.81
CA GLU A 194 7.22 -10.98 0.84
C GLU A 194 7.49 -11.51 -0.57
N ARG A 195 8.56 -12.28 -0.69
CA ARG A 195 8.86 -12.95 -1.96
C ARG A 195 7.80 -13.99 -2.27
N MET A 196 7.13 -13.82 -3.40
CA MET A 196 6.03 -14.69 -3.81
C MET A 196 6.47 -15.66 -4.90
N GLY A 197 6.20 -16.94 -4.69
CA GLY A 197 6.29 -17.95 -5.75
C GLY A 197 4.98 -17.98 -6.56
N CYS A 198 3.92 -18.55 -6.01
CA CYS A 198 2.63 -18.69 -6.71
C CYS A 198 1.78 -17.42 -6.70
N GLY A 199 1.73 -16.66 -5.60
CA GLY A 199 0.92 -15.46 -5.41
C GLY A 199 -0.56 -15.70 -5.10
N PHE A 200 -1.01 -16.95 -4.92
CA PHE A 200 -2.42 -17.31 -4.67
C PHE A 200 -2.60 -18.41 -3.59
N GLY A 201 -1.58 -18.65 -2.77
CA GLY A 201 -1.68 -19.55 -1.60
C GLY A 201 -1.32 -21.02 -1.82
N ALA A 202 -0.95 -21.46 -3.04
CA ALA A 202 -0.63 -22.86 -3.29
C ALA A 202 0.71 -23.31 -2.70
N CYS A 203 1.72 -22.41 -2.66
CA CYS A 203 3.01 -22.69 -2.03
C CYS A 203 3.11 -22.05 -0.64
N VAL A 204 4.27 -22.20 0.03
CA VAL A 204 4.55 -21.62 1.36
C VAL A 204 5.62 -20.54 1.31
N GLY A 205 6.02 -20.07 0.12
CA GLY A 205 7.17 -19.17 -0.06
C GLY A 205 7.01 -17.78 0.55
N CYS A 206 5.78 -17.30 0.76
CA CYS A 206 5.50 -15.99 1.36
C CYS A 206 4.92 -16.12 2.78
N SER A 207 5.27 -17.19 3.50
CA SER A 207 4.76 -17.38 4.87
C SER A 207 5.49 -16.49 5.87
N ILE A 208 4.72 -15.84 6.74
CA ILE A 208 5.21 -15.09 7.90
C ILE A 208 4.65 -15.70 9.18
N SER A 209 5.34 -15.48 10.29
CA SER A 209 4.84 -15.83 11.62
C SER A 209 3.94 -14.72 12.15
N THR A 210 2.78 -15.11 12.68
CA THR A 210 1.84 -14.22 13.36
C THR A 210 1.46 -14.81 14.72
N ASN A 211 0.76 -14.05 15.55
CA ASN A 211 0.26 -14.52 16.84
C ASN A 211 -0.74 -15.68 16.69
N SER A 212 -1.46 -15.73 15.57
CA SER A 212 -2.40 -16.82 15.22
C SER A 212 -1.75 -17.97 14.44
N GLY A 213 -0.42 -17.99 14.28
CA GLY A 213 0.35 -19.01 13.58
C GLY A 213 0.92 -18.54 12.24
N PHE A 214 1.30 -19.48 11.37
CA PHE A 214 1.84 -19.15 10.06
C PHE A 214 0.74 -18.71 9.09
N LYS A 215 0.94 -17.56 8.46
CA LYS A 215 0.05 -16.98 7.45
C LYS A 215 0.80 -16.74 6.14
N LYS A 216 0.12 -16.89 5.02
CA LYS A 216 0.66 -16.61 3.68
C LYS A 216 0.30 -15.20 3.25
N VAL A 217 1.28 -14.34 3.05
CA VAL A 217 1.05 -12.95 2.64
C VAL A 217 0.17 -12.84 1.39
N CYS A 218 0.34 -13.74 0.43
CA CYS A 218 -0.45 -13.70 -0.82
C CYS A 218 -1.91 -14.18 -0.70
N LYS A 219 -2.30 -14.86 0.40
CA LYS A 219 -3.63 -15.44 0.58
C LYS A 219 -4.33 -14.89 1.82
N ASP A 220 -3.63 -14.89 2.95
CA ASP A 220 -4.17 -14.48 4.25
C ASP A 220 -3.97 -12.97 4.50
N GLY A 221 -2.97 -12.35 3.81
CA GLY A 221 -2.69 -10.94 3.68
C GLY A 221 -2.90 -10.46 2.24
N PRO A 222 -2.20 -9.39 1.78
CA PRO A 222 -1.01 -8.78 2.38
C PRO A 222 -1.28 -7.94 3.63
N VAL A 223 -2.52 -7.55 3.88
CA VAL A 223 -2.89 -6.71 5.02
C VAL A 223 -3.22 -7.58 6.23
N PHE A 224 -2.61 -7.26 7.35
CA PHE A 224 -2.82 -7.93 8.65
C PHE A 224 -3.10 -6.90 9.73
N SER A 225 -3.89 -7.29 10.73
CA SER A 225 -4.07 -6.49 11.95
C SER A 225 -2.75 -6.36 12.71
N SER A 226 -2.50 -5.18 13.28
CA SER A 226 -1.35 -4.97 14.17
C SER A 226 -1.37 -5.88 15.41
N GLU A 227 -2.53 -6.37 15.81
CA GLU A 227 -2.69 -7.30 16.94
C GLU A 227 -2.23 -8.72 16.61
N ASP A 228 -2.27 -9.11 15.33
CA ASP A 228 -1.90 -10.47 14.89
C ASP A 228 -0.42 -10.58 14.47
N VAL A 229 0.23 -9.48 14.13
CA VAL A 229 1.62 -9.51 13.64
C VAL A 229 2.65 -9.51 14.77
N MET A 230 3.80 -10.12 14.50
CA MET A 230 4.96 -10.18 15.40
C MET A 230 6.08 -9.29 14.83
N LEU A 231 6.22 -8.02 15.29
CA LEU A 231 7.15 -7.01 14.76
C LEU A 231 8.20 -6.53 15.77
#